data_94918c1e041ebcf029dc30f0b1796eae
#
_entry.id   94918c1e041ebcf029dc30f0b1796eae
#
_cell.length_a   1.000
_cell.length_b   1.000
_cell.length_c   1.000
_cell.angle_alpha   90.00
_cell.angle_beta   90.00
_cell.angle_gamma   90.00
#
_symmetry.space_group_name_H-M   'P 1'
#
loop_
_entity.id
_entity.type
_entity.pdbx_description
1 polymer ?
#
loop_
_entity_poly.entity_id
_entity_poly.type
_entity_poly.pdbx_seq_one_letter_code
_entity_poly.pdbx_strand_id
1 'polypeptide(L)'
;MANISFIVKQKLESAIKILCRDFSSHVKRPGKDFSRNRKLPFEEVIRFLLPLQGQCMDQELFRHFSKKPLFFSTDYSGIPHSSAMIQARQKLSDSAMPALFHSFTETCKKGALFQGYQLLAIDGSQFSVPENLKEPLCWRKIPNISKGRNVIHLNAMYHLQSGIFEDVVFQPICECNEHKALAQMVDRRSSAFPAIFMADRGYESYNTFAHIEQKGDKYVVRGRESGTGICSGLNLPDTEEYDIEKELYICKKHSKKVKTNPRKYKRIRSDATFDFFTDDCEEYRLNLRIVKIKLSETTTEVLFTNLSKEKFSADD
;
A
#
# COMPACT_ATOMS: atom_id res chain seq x y z
N MET A 1 -25.17 -0.79 -20.68
CA MET A 1 -24.06 -0.66 -19.70
C MET A 1 -22.75 -0.60 -20.49
N ALA A 2 -21.97 0.48 -20.36
CA ALA A 2 -20.65 0.53 -20.99
C ALA A 2 -19.80 -0.63 -20.45
N ASN A 3 -19.11 -1.32 -21.36
CA ASN A 3 -18.23 -2.43 -20.97
C ASN A 3 -17.12 -1.89 -20.06
N ILE A 4 -17.08 -2.32 -18.80
CA ILE A 4 -16.09 -1.89 -17.78
C ILE A 4 -14.67 -2.05 -18.32
N SER A 5 -14.38 -3.14 -19.03
CA SER A 5 -13.08 -3.39 -19.66
C SER A 5 -12.70 -2.29 -20.65
N PHE A 6 -13.65 -1.78 -21.43
CA PHE A 6 -13.42 -0.67 -22.37
C PHE A 6 -13.08 0.63 -21.65
N ILE A 7 -13.81 0.95 -20.57
CA ILE A 7 -13.57 2.16 -19.76
C ILE A 7 -12.18 2.10 -19.11
N VAL A 8 -11.84 0.97 -18.51
CA VAL A 8 -10.52 0.76 -17.87
C VAL A 8 -9.39 0.92 -18.90
N LYS A 9 -9.56 0.33 -20.09
CA LYS A 9 -8.59 0.49 -21.19
C LYS A 9 -8.42 1.94 -21.61
N GLN A 10 -9.50 2.70 -21.79
CA GLN A 10 -9.43 4.12 -22.13
C GLN A 10 -8.69 4.95 -21.06
N LYS A 11 -8.92 4.66 -19.78
CA LYS A 11 -8.24 5.31 -18.67
C LYS A 11 -6.76 5.00 -18.65
N LEU A 12 -6.37 3.74 -18.89
CA LEU A 12 -4.97 3.32 -19.00
C LEU A 12 -4.28 4.00 -20.17
N GLU A 13 -4.94 4.07 -21.33
CA GLU A 13 -4.41 4.80 -22.51
C GLU A 13 -4.20 6.29 -22.20
N SER A 14 -5.10 6.90 -21.46
CA SER A 14 -4.97 8.30 -21.04
C SER A 14 -3.79 8.48 -20.09
N ALA A 15 -3.62 7.59 -19.12
CA ALA A 15 -2.50 7.62 -18.17
C ALA A 15 -1.15 7.44 -18.89
N ILE A 16 -1.06 6.51 -19.85
CA ILE A 16 0.15 6.33 -20.68
C ILE A 16 0.47 7.61 -21.46
N LYS A 17 -0.54 8.25 -22.07
CA LYS A 17 -0.33 9.51 -22.79
C LYS A 17 0.16 10.64 -21.89
N ILE A 18 -0.36 10.73 -20.65
CA ILE A 18 0.11 11.73 -19.67
C ILE A 18 1.57 11.47 -19.35
N LEU A 19 1.94 10.24 -19.03
CA LEU A 19 3.31 9.84 -18.74
C LEU A 19 4.26 10.17 -19.92
N CYS A 20 3.82 9.90 -21.15
CA CYS A 20 4.63 10.14 -22.36
C CYS A 20 4.86 11.62 -22.66
N ARG A 21 3.99 12.53 -22.23
CA ARG A 21 4.18 13.98 -22.40
C ARG A 21 5.40 14.50 -21.63
N ASP A 22 5.68 13.90 -20.48
CA ASP A 22 6.83 14.25 -19.63
C ASP A 22 7.81 13.08 -19.49
N PHE A 23 8.00 12.30 -20.54
CA PHE A 23 8.86 11.11 -20.47
C PHE A 23 10.30 11.43 -20.04
N SER A 24 10.78 12.65 -20.29
CA SER A 24 12.12 13.07 -19.91
C SER A 24 12.38 13.02 -18.41
N SER A 25 11.36 13.23 -17.58
CA SER A 25 11.43 13.12 -16.12
C SER A 25 11.44 11.66 -15.64
N HIS A 26 11.14 10.72 -16.54
CA HIS A 26 11.00 9.29 -16.23
C HIS A 26 12.08 8.42 -16.87
N VAL A 27 13.19 9.03 -17.25
CA VAL A 27 14.36 8.34 -17.83
C VAL A 27 15.62 8.65 -17.01
N LYS A 28 16.59 7.73 -17.04
CA LYS A 28 17.85 7.89 -16.27
C LYS A 28 18.73 9.02 -16.77
N ARG A 29 18.69 9.31 -18.07
CA ARG A 29 19.51 10.36 -18.72
C ARG A 29 18.63 11.21 -19.61
N PRO A 30 17.99 12.27 -19.06
CA PRO A 30 17.18 13.21 -19.84
C PRO A 30 17.95 13.77 -21.04
N GLY A 31 17.26 13.95 -22.16
CA GLY A 31 17.85 14.44 -23.43
C GLY A 31 18.69 13.40 -24.19
N LYS A 32 19.09 12.29 -23.59
CA LYS A 32 19.86 11.21 -24.20
C LYS A 32 19.09 9.92 -24.42
N ASP A 33 18.38 9.47 -23.38
CA ASP A 33 17.60 8.24 -23.44
C ASP A 33 16.30 8.49 -24.21
N PHE A 34 15.97 7.57 -25.13
CA PHE A 34 14.84 7.66 -26.06
C PHE A 34 14.80 8.89 -26.99
N SER A 35 15.92 9.64 -27.14
CA SER A 35 15.98 10.80 -28.00
C SER A 35 15.99 10.48 -29.51
N ARG A 36 16.30 9.22 -29.87
CA ARG A 36 16.35 8.77 -31.26
C ARG A 36 15.10 8.01 -31.64
N ASN A 37 14.57 8.25 -32.85
CA ASN A 37 13.46 7.47 -33.40
C ASN A 37 13.94 6.04 -33.71
N ARG A 38 13.60 5.08 -32.86
CA ARG A 38 13.96 3.65 -32.99
C ARG A 38 12.71 2.80 -32.81
N LYS A 39 12.83 1.47 -33.04
CA LYS A 39 11.74 0.48 -32.87
C LYS A 39 11.14 0.44 -31.43
N LEU A 40 11.90 0.90 -30.42
CA LEU A 40 11.51 0.91 -29.00
C LEU A 40 11.56 2.35 -28.46
N PRO A 41 10.59 3.22 -28.80
CA PRO A 41 10.41 4.49 -28.13
C PRO A 41 9.93 4.28 -26.68
N PHE A 42 9.98 5.31 -25.85
CA PHE A 42 9.57 5.25 -24.43
C PHE A 42 8.17 4.64 -24.26
N GLU A 43 7.18 5.12 -25.00
CA GLU A 43 5.80 4.64 -24.95
C GLU A 43 5.70 3.13 -25.24
N GLU A 44 6.42 2.67 -26.26
CA GLU A 44 6.42 1.27 -26.66
C GLU A 44 6.99 0.35 -25.56
N VAL A 45 8.04 0.82 -24.88
CA VAL A 45 8.62 0.07 -23.74
C VAL A 45 7.62 -0.01 -22.58
N ILE A 46 6.93 1.07 -22.25
CA ILE A 46 5.89 1.08 -21.22
C ILE A 46 4.76 0.10 -21.59
N ARG A 47 4.26 0.18 -22.84
CA ARG A 47 3.18 -0.71 -23.34
C ARG A 47 3.58 -2.17 -23.35
N PHE A 48 4.85 -2.45 -23.62
CA PHE A 48 5.39 -3.81 -23.58
C PHE A 48 5.45 -4.38 -22.14
N LEU A 49 5.85 -3.56 -21.17
CA LEU A 49 6.04 -4.01 -19.79
C LEU A 49 4.72 -4.34 -19.06
N LEU A 50 3.62 -3.68 -19.41
CA LEU A 50 2.34 -3.85 -18.73
C LEU A 50 1.72 -5.26 -18.86
N PRO A 51 1.70 -5.90 -20.07
CA PRO A 51 1.05 -7.18 -20.26
C PRO A 51 1.99 -8.40 -20.13
N LEU A 52 3.17 -8.24 -19.51
CA LEU A 52 4.11 -9.35 -19.36
C LEU A 52 3.47 -10.53 -18.59
N GLN A 53 3.72 -11.74 -19.05
CA GLN A 53 3.17 -12.99 -18.47
C GLN A 53 4.24 -13.90 -17.86
N GLY A 54 5.47 -13.40 -17.74
CA GLY A 54 6.58 -14.18 -17.17
C GLY A 54 7.18 -15.24 -18.09
N GLN A 55 6.92 -15.11 -19.40
CA GLN A 55 7.57 -15.95 -20.41
C GLN A 55 9.00 -15.47 -20.72
N CYS A 56 9.76 -16.20 -21.51
CA CYS A 56 11.06 -15.72 -21.97
C CYS A 56 10.88 -14.45 -22.84
N MET A 57 11.90 -13.57 -22.83
CA MET A 57 11.82 -12.26 -23.47
C MET A 57 11.46 -12.34 -24.96
N ASP A 58 11.95 -13.32 -25.68
CA ASP A 58 11.68 -13.48 -27.12
C ASP A 58 10.21 -13.85 -27.38
N GLN A 59 9.61 -14.69 -26.54
CA GLN A 59 8.19 -15.03 -26.61
C GLN A 59 7.30 -13.83 -26.28
N GLU A 60 7.67 -13.05 -25.25
CA GLU A 60 6.94 -11.82 -24.89
C GLU A 60 7.00 -10.81 -26.04
N LEU A 61 8.17 -10.60 -26.65
CA LEU A 61 8.35 -9.72 -27.82
C LEU A 61 7.54 -10.19 -29.02
N PHE A 62 7.60 -11.47 -29.35
CA PHE A 62 6.79 -12.03 -30.42
C PHE A 62 5.30 -11.78 -30.18
N ARG A 63 4.79 -12.11 -28.99
CA ARG A 63 3.38 -11.93 -28.64
C ARG A 63 2.95 -10.46 -28.71
N HIS A 64 3.79 -9.52 -28.27
CA HIS A 64 3.49 -8.10 -28.26
C HIS A 64 3.49 -7.51 -29.68
N PHE A 65 4.49 -7.81 -30.47
CA PHE A 65 4.68 -7.22 -31.79
C PHE A 65 3.85 -7.90 -32.88
N SER A 66 3.59 -9.20 -32.81
CA SER A 66 2.76 -9.95 -33.78
C SER A 66 1.30 -9.50 -33.82
N LYS A 67 0.79 -8.84 -32.78
CA LYS A 67 -0.57 -8.28 -32.73
C LYS A 67 -0.71 -6.96 -33.48
N LYS A 68 0.37 -6.37 -34.02
CA LYS A 68 0.32 -5.10 -34.74
C LYS A 68 -0.05 -5.35 -36.20
N PRO A 69 -0.91 -4.49 -36.82
CA PRO A 69 -1.41 -4.70 -38.20
C PRO A 69 -0.34 -4.81 -39.29
N LEU A 70 0.87 -4.34 -39.02
CA LEU A 70 2.02 -4.39 -39.96
C LEU A 70 2.67 -5.78 -40.05
N PHE A 71 2.23 -6.77 -39.26
CA PHE A 71 2.87 -8.09 -39.15
C PHE A 71 2.11 -9.24 -39.83
N PHE A 72 1.29 -8.97 -40.83
CA PHE A 72 0.72 -10.05 -41.67
C PHE A 72 1.74 -10.63 -42.68
N SER A 73 2.99 -10.20 -42.64
CA SER A 73 4.08 -10.80 -43.43
C SER A 73 4.89 -11.75 -42.56
N THR A 74 5.42 -12.79 -43.17
CA THR A 74 6.41 -13.73 -42.59
C THR A 74 7.76 -13.05 -42.26
N ASP A 75 7.86 -11.73 -42.41
CA ASP A 75 9.05 -10.94 -42.12
C ASP A 75 9.07 -10.53 -40.63
N TYR A 76 9.87 -11.24 -39.86
CA TYR A 76 10.13 -10.96 -38.42
C TYR A 76 11.11 -9.78 -38.22
N SER A 77 11.54 -9.09 -39.28
CA SER A 77 12.50 -7.97 -39.19
C SER A 77 12.02 -6.80 -38.36
N GLY A 78 10.69 -6.71 -38.16
CA GLY A 78 10.04 -5.71 -37.29
C GLY A 78 10.16 -5.96 -35.80
N ILE A 79 10.39 -7.22 -35.35
CA ILE A 79 10.49 -7.55 -33.94
C ILE A 79 11.85 -7.12 -33.39
N PRO A 80 11.89 -6.33 -32.30
CA PRO A 80 13.17 -5.99 -31.65
C PRO A 80 13.82 -7.25 -31.05
N HIS A 81 15.14 -7.29 -31.04
CA HIS A 81 15.88 -8.32 -30.34
C HIS A 81 15.75 -8.17 -28.81
N SER A 82 15.75 -9.26 -28.06
CA SER A 82 15.61 -9.27 -26.59
C SER A 82 16.63 -8.37 -25.89
N SER A 83 17.88 -8.34 -26.35
CA SER A 83 18.91 -7.46 -25.81
C SER A 83 18.56 -5.97 -25.99
N ALA A 84 17.92 -5.58 -27.10
CA ALA A 84 17.49 -4.21 -27.33
C ALA A 84 16.37 -3.80 -26.33
N MET A 85 15.43 -4.70 -26.03
CA MET A 85 14.39 -4.46 -25.04
C MET A 85 14.96 -4.35 -23.61
N ILE A 86 15.90 -5.23 -23.24
CA ILE A 86 16.59 -5.17 -21.95
C ILE A 86 17.30 -3.82 -21.79
N GLN A 87 18.06 -3.38 -22.82
CA GLN A 87 18.73 -2.08 -22.80
C GLN A 87 17.74 -0.91 -22.76
N ALA A 88 16.60 -1.00 -23.46
CA ALA A 88 15.57 0.04 -23.44
C ALA A 88 14.93 0.14 -22.04
N ARG A 89 14.57 -0.99 -21.42
CA ARG A 89 14.03 -1.04 -20.05
C ARG A 89 14.99 -0.43 -19.03
N GLN A 90 16.29 -0.67 -19.16
CA GLN A 90 17.31 -0.11 -18.26
C GLN A 90 17.42 1.42 -18.30
N LYS A 91 16.86 2.09 -19.33
CA LYS A 91 16.83 3.55 -19.44
C LYS A 91 15.70 4.18 -18.65
N LEU A 92 14.67 3.43 -18.29
CA LEU A 92 13.59 3.92 -17.43
C LEU A 92 14.15 4.26 -16.05
N SER A 93 13.71 5.37 -15.49
CA SER A 93 13.93 5.68 -14.07
C SER A 93 12.94 4.91 -13.20
N ASP A 94 13.25 4.81 -11.90
CA ASP A 94 12.40 4.13 -10.94
C ASP A 94 11.06 4.86 -10.73
N SER A 95 10.96 6.13 -11.13
CA SER A 95 9.73 6.92 -11.09
C SER A 95 8.71 6.59 -12.18
N ALA A 96 9.11 5.93 -13.28
CA ALA A 96 8.24 5.74 -14.45
C ALA A 96 6.96 4.94 -14.13
N MET A 97 7.10 3.77 -13.50
CA MET A 97 5.95 2.91 -13.19
C MET A 97 5.08 3.46 -12.05
N PRO A 98 5.63 4.01 -10.95
CA PRO A 98 4.84 4.73 -9.95
C PRO A 98 4.04 5.89 -10.54
N ALA A 99 4.64 6.73 -11.41
CA ALA A 99 3.94 7.84 -12.05
C ALA A 99 2.78 7.36 -12.93
N LEU A 100 2.99 6.28 -13.71
CA LEU A 100 1.91 5.65 -14.48
C LEU A 100 0.79 5.15 -13.58
N PHE A 101 1.13 4.45 -12.49
CA PHE A 101 0.18 3.91 -11.53
C PHE A 101 -0.68 5.03 -10.93
N HIS A 102 -0.07 6.08 -10.39
CA HIS A 102 -0.80 7.21 -9.81
C HIS A 102 -1.64 7.96 -10.85
N SER A 103 -1.12 8.19 -12.05
CA SER A 103 -1.90 8.81 -13.15
C SER A 103 -3.12 7.97 -13.51
N PHE A 104 -3.00 6.65 -13.54
CA PHE A 104 -4.12 5.75 -13.81
C PHE A 104 -5.14 5.78 -12.66
N THR A 105 -4.70 5.64 -11.40
CA THR A 105 -5.58 5.59 -10.24
C THR A 105 -6.37 6.87 -10.07
N GLU A 106 -5.74 8.05 -10.28
CA GLU A 106 -6.42 9.35 -10.25
C GLU A 106 -7.59 9.42 -11.24
N THR A 107 -7.45 8.85 -12.44
CA THR A 107 -8.56 8.82 -13.42
C THR A 107 -9.69 7.88 -12.99
N CYS A 108 -9.43 6.96 -12.07
CA CYS A 108 -10.38 5.94 -11.61
C CYS A 108 -11.12 6.29 -10.33
N LYS A 109 -10.67 7.31 -9.59
CA LYS A 109 -11.25 7.76 -8.31
C LYS A 109 -12.66 8.36 -8.48
N LYS A 110 -13.64 7.56 -8.85
CA LYS A 110 -15.06 7.92 -8.89
C LYS A 110 -15.86 6.79 -8.27
N GLY A 111 -15.97 6.79 -6.95
CA GLY A 111 -16.77 5.83 -6.21
C GLY A 111 -17.88 6.52 -5.43
N ALA A 112 -18.96 5.78 -5.16
CA ALA A 112 -19.91 6.17 -4.14
C ALA A 112 -19.17 6.29 -2.79
N LEU A 113 -19.68 7.15 -1.91
CA LEU A 113 -19.17 7.26 -0.56
C LEU A 113 -20.04 6.42 0.39
N PHE A 114 -19.42 5.76 1.34
CA PHE A 114 -20.13 5.11 2.43
C PHE A 114 -20.31 6.11 3.57
N GLN A 115 -21.53 6.56 3.81
CA GLN A 115 -21.86 7.59 4.80
C GLN A 115 -20.94 8.84 4.74
N GLY A 116 -20.51 9.22 3.54
CA GLY A 116 -19.64 10.37 3.29
C GLY A 116 -18.14 10.06 3.33
N TYR A 117 -17.73 8.79 3.49
CA TYR A 117 -16.33 8.35 3.54
C TYR A 117 -15.95 7.46 2.35
N GLN A 118 -14.69 7.52 1.96
CA GLN A 118 -14.06 6.49 1.14
C GLN A 118 -13.65 5.33 2.03
N LEU A 119 -13.90 4.08 1.60
CA LEU A 119 -13.47 2.88 2.32
C LEU A 119 -12.16 2.36 1.70
N LEU A 120 -11.08 2.37 2.50
CA LEU A 120 -9.74 2.02 2.07
C LEU A 120 -9.25 0.81 2.88
N ALA A 121 -9.21 -0.36 2.23
CA ALA A 121 -8.68 -1.57 2.84
C ALA A 121 -7.16 -1.68 2.60
N ILE A 122 -6.41 -2.04 3.63
CA ILE A 122 -4.96 -2.19 3.59
C ILE A 122 -4.59 -3.62 3.92
N ASP A 123 -3.75 -4.20 3.06
CA ASP A 123 -3.21 -5.54 3.29
C ASP A 123 -1.78 -5.67 2.75
N GLY A 124 -1.04 -6.63 3.32
CA GLY A 124 0.33 -6.95 2.97
C GLY A 124 0.46 -8.29 2.26
N SER A 125 1.31 -8.35 1.23
CA SER A 125 1.61 -9.57 0.50
C SER A 125 3.10 -9.70 0.20
N GLN A 126 3.59 -10.93 0.09
CA GLN A 126 4.98 -11.21 -0.24
C GLN A 126 5.11 -11.78 -1.65
N PHE A 127 6.02 -11.24 -2.43
CA PHE A 127 6.31 -11.67 -3.78
C PHE A 127 7.74 -12.19 -3.90
N SER A 128 7.89 -13.41 -4.42
CA SER A 128 9.20 -13.91 -4.83
C SER A 128 9.62 -13.22 -6.12
N VAL A 129 10.84 -12.70 -6.14
CA VAL A 129 11.44 -12.08 -7.33
C VAL A 129 12.67 -12.90 -7.76
N PRO A 130 13.11 -12.75 -9.02
CA PRO A 130 14.30 -13.42 -9.50
C PRO A 130 15.51 -13.20 -8.58
N GLU A 131 16.32 -14.24 -8.42
CA GLU A 131 17.50 -14.19 -7.56
C GLU A 131 18.44 -13.06 -7.99
N ASN A 132 18.78 -12.22 -7.05
CA ASN A 132 19.76 -11.15 -7.22
C ASN A 132 20.61 -11.01 -5.95
N LEU A 133 21.83 -11.53 -6.00
CA LEU A 133 22.78 -11.48 -4.88
C LEU A 133 23.26 -10.08 -4.53
N LYS A 134 23.03 -9.10 -5.42
CA LYS A 134 23.35 -7.68 -5.18
C LYS A 134 22.31 -6.96 -4.31
N GLU A 135 21.20 -7.63 -4.01
CA GLU A 135 20.08 -7.11 -3.22
C GLU A 135 19.91 -7.93 -1.92
N PRO A 136 20.88 -7.85 -0.97
CA PRO A 136 20.87 -8.68 0.23
C PRO A 136 19.65 -8.41 1.14
N LEU A 137 19.11 -7.22 1.12
CA LEU A 137 17.92 -6.86 1.91
C LEU A 137 16.64 -7.58 1.45
N CYS A 138 16.60 -8.03 0.21
CA CYS A 138 15.50 -8.83 -0.32
C CYS A 138 15.68 -10.32 -0.04
N TRP A 139 16.87 -10.76 0.41
CA TRP A 139 17.17 -12.19 0.57
C TRP A 139 16.55 -12.76 1.85
N ARG A 140 15.79 -13.84 1.70
CA ARG A 140 15.22 -14.59 2.82
C ARG A 140 15.55 -16.07 2.71
N LYS A 141 16.10 -16.63 3.78
CA LYS A 141 16.28 -18.08 3.90
C LYS A 141 14.92 -18.75 4.09
N ILE A 142 14.69 -19.83 3.35
CA ILE A 142 13.48 -20.63 3.52
C ILE A 142 13.74 -21.66 4.63
N PRO A 143 12.90 -21.75 5.67
CA PRO A 143 13.03 -22.76 6.71
C PRO A 143 13.05 -24.16 6.08
N ASN A 144 13.95 -25.02 6.56
CA ASN A 144 14.09 -26.42 6.13
C ASN A 144 14.53 -26.65 4.67
N ILE A 145 14.98 -25.60 3.96
CA ILE A 145 15.54 -25.70 2.62
C ILE A 145 16.92 -25.02 2.61
N SER A 146 17.89 -25.63 1.95
CA SER A 146 19.26 -25.10 1.85
C SER A 146 19.36 -23.80 1.03
N LYS A 147 18.35 -23.54 0.20
CA LYS A 147 18.29 -22.37 -0.69
C LYS A 147 17.38 -21.31 -0.12
N GLY A 148 17.76 -20.04 -0.24
CA GLY A 148 16.92 -18.89 0.01
C GLY A 148 16.32 -18.34 -1.30
N ARG A 149 15.58 -17.26 -1.19
CA ARG A 149 15.01 -16.53 -2.34
C ARG A 149 14.96 -15.05 -2.07
N ASN A 150 14.97 -14.23 -3.11
CA ASN A 150 14.66 -12.83 -2.99
C ASN A 150 13.14 -12.63 -2.87
N VAL A 151 12.74 -11.84 -1.89
CA VAL A 151 11.34 -11.54 -1.57
C VAL A 151 11.18 -10.04 -1.39
N ILE A 152 10.12 -9.49 -1.97
CA ILE A 152 9.66 -8.13 -1.75
C ILE A 152 8.33 -8.21 -1.02
N HIS A 153 8.15 -7.39 0.02
CA HIS A 153 6.88 -7.20 0.68
C HIS A 153 6.15 -6.00 0.04
N LEU A 154 4.91 -6.21 -0.33
CA LEU A 154 4.02 -5.20 -0.89
C LEU A 154 2.92 -4.91 0.14
N ASN A 155 2.79 -3.64 0.56
CA ASN A 155 1.60 -3.16 1.24
C ASN A 155 0.76 -2.40 0.21
N ALA A 156 -0.51 -2.74 0.10
CA ALA A 156 -1.42 -2.16 -0.88
C ALA A 156 -2.64 -1.54 -0.19
N MET A 157 -3.04 -0.37 -0.66
CA MET A 157 -4.26 0.31 -0.26
C MET A 157 -5.29 0.16 -1.38
N TYR A 158 -6.41 -0.47 -1.07
CA TYR A 158 -7.47 -0.79 -2.01
C TYR A 158 -8.74 0.00 -1.70
N HIS A 159 -9.25 0.73 -2.68
CA HIS A 159 -10.48 1.49 -2.57
C HIS A 159 -11.67 0.59 -2.86
N LEU A 160 -12.43 0.21 -1.83
CA LEU A 160 -13.48 -0.81 -1.92
C LEU A 160 -14.61 -0.41 -2.87
N GLN A 161 -15.06 0.85 -2.83
CA GLN A 161 -16.18 1.27 -3.68
C GLN A 161 -15.80 1.41 -5.14
N SER A 162 -14.54 1.72 -5.46
CA SER A 162 -14.05 1.86 -6.84
C SER A 162 -13.49 0.57 -7.41
N GLY A 163 -13.13 -0.39 -6.57
CA GLY A 163 -12.52 -1.65 -7.00
C GLY A 163 -11.11 -1.50 -7.56
N ILE A 164 -10.32 -0.53 -7.06
CA ILE A 164 -8.96 -0.24 -7.55
C ILE A 164 -7.96 -0.14 -6.40
N PHE A 165 -6.71 -0.42 -6.69
CA PHE A 165 -5.61 -0.06 -5.79
C PHE A 165 -5.36 1.45 -5.88
N GLU A 166 -5.38 2.13 -4.74
CA GLU A 166 -5.15 3.57 -4.66
C GLU A 166 -3.67 3.90 -4.45
N ASP A 167 -3.00 3.10 -3.64
CA ASP A 167 -1.59 3.28 -3.34
C ASP A 167 -0.89 1.97 -3.01
N VAL A 168 0.44 1.96 -3.14
CA VAL A 168 1.28 0.79 -2.85
C VAL A 168 2.62 1.21 -2.25
N VAL A 169 3.15 0.38 -1.34
CA VAL A 169 4.51 0.52 -0.79
C VAL A 169 5.23 -0.81 -0.93
N PHE A 170 6.36 -0.80 -1.64
CA PHE A 170 7.27 -1.94 -1.75
C PHE A 170 8.38 -1.82 -0.71
N GLN A 171 8.67 -2.91 -0.01
CA GLN A 171 9.75 -2.98 0.97
C GLN A 171 10.58 -4.25 0.75
N PRO A 172 11.92 -4.18 0.88
CA PRO A 172 12.74 -5.37 1.02
C PRO A 172 12.28 -6.20 2.21
N ILE A 173 12.26 -7.52 2.09
CA ILE A 173 11.72 -8.38 3.16
C ILE A 173 12.44 -8.22 4.51
N CYS A 174 13.74 -7.91 4.50
CA CYS A 174 14.51 -7.69 5.73
C CYS A 174 14.21 -6.35 6.42
N GLU A 175 13.57 -5.41 5.71
CA GLU A 175 13.17 -4.09 6.21
C GLU A 175 11.65 -3.92 6.24
N CYS A 176 10.92 -5.04 6.17
CA CYS A 176 9.46 -5.02 6.18
C CYS A 176 8.93 -4.39 7.47
N ASN A 177 8.13 -3.35 7.31
CA ASN A 177 7.44 -2.65 8.39
C ASN A 177 6.08 -2.16 7.91
N GLU A 178 5.03 -2.94 8.19
CA GLU A 178 3.65 -2.66 7.76
C GLU A 178 3.11 -1.35 8.36
N HIS A 179 3.45 -1.05 9.62
CA HIS A 179 3.03 0.20 10.28
C HIS A 179 3.61 1.43 9.56
N LYS A 180 4.91 1.38 9.22
CA LYS A 180 5.56 2.46 8.46
C LYS A 180 4.97 2.60 7.04
N ALA A 181 4.68 1.49 6.39
CA ALA A 181 4.07 1.50 5.06
C ALA A 181 2.69 2.16 5.09
N LEU A 182 1.85 1.81 6.07
CA LEU A 182 0.52 2.42 6.21
C LEU A 182 0.62 3.92 6.54
N ALA A 183 1.49 4.33 7.48
CA ALA A 183 1.71 5.74 7.79
C ALA A 183 2.12 6.53 6.54
N GLN A 184 3.05 6.00 5.72
CA GLN A 184 3.46 6.63 4.46
C GLN A 184 2.29 6.77 3.45
N MET A 185 1.44 5.76 3.31
CA MET A 185 0.27 5.83 2.42
C MET A 185 -0.76 6.84 2.92
N VAL A 186 -0.99 6.91 4.24
CA VAL A 186 -1.85 7.91 4.87
C VAL A 186 -1.32 9.33 4.62
N ASP A 187 -0.04 9.56 4.88
CA ASP A 187 0.56 10.90 4.79
C ASP A 187 0.56 11.46 3.38
N ARG A 188 0.85 10.63 2.37
CA ARG A 188 0.87 11.08 0.98
C ARG A 188 -0.49 11.12 0.31
N ARG A 189 -1.53 10.57 0.97
CA ARG A 189 -2.88 10.62 0.44
C ARG A 189 -3.36 12.09 0.34
N SER A 190 -3.83 12.45 -0.85
CA SER A 190 -4.49 13.72 -1.13
C SER A 190 -5.87 13.42 -1.71
N SER A 191 -6.92 13.71 -0.96
CA SER A 191 -8.31 13.53 -1.39
C SER A 191 -9.19 14.61 -0.79
N ALA A 192 -10.20 15.06 -1.55
CA ALA A 192 -11.23 15.98 -1.07
C ALA A 192 -12.24 15.30 -0.11
N PHE A 193 -12.24 13.97 -0.04
CA PHE A 193 -13.16 13.21 0.79
C PHE A 193 -12.42 12.52 1.92
N PRO A 194 -12.98 12.50 3.14
CA PRO A 194 -12.42 11.74 4.25
C PRO A 194 -12.49 10.23 3.97
N ALA A 195 -11.63 9.47 4.63
CA ALA A 195 -11.57 8.02 4.49
C ALA A 195 -11.80 7.30 5.81
N ILE A 196 -12.23 6.03 5.71
CA ILE A 196 -12.13 5.03 6.76
C ILE A 196 -11.07 4.02 6.30
N PHE A 197 -9.95 3.96 7.01
CA PHE A 197 -8.89 2.98 6.77
C PHE A 197 -9.20 1.68 7.50
N MET A 198 -9.25 0.58 6.77
CA MET A 198 -9.51 -0.75 7.33
C MET A 198 -8.28 -1.63 7.17
N ALA A 199 -7.82 -2.22 8.28
CA ALA A 199 -6.60 -3.03 8.26
C ALA A 199 -6.69 -4.20 9.25
N ASP A 200 -5.89 -5.25 8.98
CA ASP A 200 -5.77 -6.39 9.88
C ASP A 200 -4.90 -6.06 11.10
N ARG A 201 -4.90 -6.97 12.09
CA ARG A 201 -4.14 -6.89 13.35
C ARG A 201 -2.63 -6.70 13.18
N GLY A 202 -2.08 -6.95 12.01
CA GLY A 202 -0.70 -6.62 11.65
C GLY A 202 -0.41 -5.12 11.69
N TYR A 203 -1.42 -4.29 11.48
CA TYR A 203 -1.32 -2.83 11.43
C TYR A 203 -1.69 -2.12 12.74
N GLU A 204 -1.94 -2.86 13.82
CA GLU A 204 -2.28 -2.34 15.15
C GLU A 204 -1.13 -1.53 15.75
N SER A 205 -1.22 -0.19 15.71
CA SER A 205 -0.18 0.71 16.23
C SER A 205 -0.73 2.07 16.62
N TYR A 206 -0.33 2.59 17.78
CA TYR A 206 -0.67 3.97 18.18
C TYR A 206 -0.16 5.01 17.18
N ASN A 207 1.04 4.79 16.60
CA ASN A 207 1.59 5.70 15.59
C ASN A 207 0.69 5.76 14.34
N THR A 208 0.26 4.61 13.84
CA THR A 208 -0.66 4.52 12.70
C THR A 208 -1.96 5.24 12.97
N PHE A 209 -2.56 5.04 14.14
CA PHE A 209 -3.79 5.71 14.54
C PHE A 209 -3.62 7.23 14.60
N ALA A 210 -2.49 7.70 15.14
CA ALA A 210 -2.18 9.12 15.20
C ALA A 210 -2.02 9.74 13.79
N HIS A 211 -1.35 9.09 12.85
CA HIS A 211 -1.24 9.56 11.45
C HIS A 211 -2.62 9.73 10.81
N ILE A 212 -3.51 8.75 10.98
CA ILE A 212 -4.87 8.81 10.43
C ILE A 212 -5.68 9.94 11.07
N GLU A 213 -5.61 10.09 12.40
CA GLU A 213 -6.32 11.16 13.12
C GLU A 213 -5.83 12.57 12.72
N GLN A 214 -4.52 12.75 12.52
CA GLN A 214 -3.95 14.03 12.09
C GLN A 214 -4.42 14.45 10.69
N LYS A 215 -4.78 13.50 9.84
CA LYS A 215 -5.41 13.79 8.54
C LYS A 215 -6.91 14.07 8.63
N GLY A 216 -7.53 13.92 9.81
CA GLY A 216 -8.98 14.01 9.99
C GLY A 216 -9.74 12.80 9.49
N ASP A 217 -9.03 11.74 9.15
CA ASP A 217 -9.58 10.48 8.66
C ASP A 217 -9.98 9.54 9.81
N LYS A 218 -10.61 8.43 9.48
CA LYS A 218 -11.10 7.41 10.40
C LYS A 218 -10.41 6.07 10.14
N TYR A 219 -10.48 5.18 11.12
CA TYR A 219 -9.96 3.83 10.99
C TYR A 219 -10.86 2.79 11.65
N VAL A 220 -10.79 1.58 11.14
CA VAL A 220 -11.29 0.33 11.75
C VAL A 220 -10.16 -0.69 11.59
N VAL A 221 -9.47 -1.01 12.68
CA VAL A 221 -8.33 -1.93 12.67
C VAL A 221 -8.61 -3.09 13.60
N ARG A 222 -8.45 -4.31 13.09
CA ARG A 222 -8.57 -5.51 13.92
C ARG A 222 -7.51 -5.51 15.01
N GLY A 223 -7.93 -5.81 16.23
CA GLY A 223 -7.07 -5.88 17.41
C GLY A 223 -6.70 -7.31 17.79
N ARG A 224 -5.61 -7.45 18.52
CA ARG A 224 -5.25 -8.70 19.20
C ARG A 224 -5.92 -8.73 20.56
N GLU A 225 -6.80 -9.70 20.78
CA GLU A 225 -7.51 -9.84 22.05
C GLU A 225 -6.56 -10.21 23.21
N SER A 226 -5.53 -10.99 22.93
CA SER A 226 -4.56 -11.47 23.89
C SER A 226 -3.11 -11.27 23.47
N GLY A 227 -2.17 -11.37 24.37
CA GLY A 227 -0.74 -11.28 24.10
C GLY A 227 -0.20 -9.85 24.19
N THR A 228 0.60 -9.44 23.21
CA THR A 228 1.37 -8.17 23.23
C THR A 228 0.67 -6.99 22.54
N GLY A 229 -0.59 -7.11 22.16
CA GLY A 229 -1.35 -6.08 21.46
C GLY A 229 -1.76 -4.88 22.33
N ILE A 230 -2.42 -3.91 21.71
CA ILE A 230 -2.93 -2.68 22.38
C ILE A 230 -3.90 -3.03 23.51
N CYS A 231 -4.71 -4.07 23.36
CA CYS A 231 -5.63 -4.54 24.41
C CYS A 231 -4.92 -4.87 25.72
N SER A 232 -3.67 -5.32 25.65
CA SER A 232 -2.87 -5.66 26.82
C SER A 232 -2.68 -4.44 27.74
N GLY A 233 -3.10 -4.58 29.00
CA GLY A 233 -2.99 -3.51 29.98
C GLY A 233 -4.02 -2.38 29.85
N LEU A 234 -5.06 -2.51 29.01
CA LEU A 234 -6.17 -1.56 28.97
C LEU A 234 -7.28 -1.86 29.98
N ASN A 235 -7.26 -3.01 30.65
CA ASN A 235 -8.29 -3.46 31.57
C ASN A 235 -9.69 -3.38 30.92
N LEU A 236 -9.87 -4.19 29.90
CA LEU A 236 -11.09 -4.31 29.14
C LEU A 236 -12.10 -5.19 29.92
N PRO A 237 -13.42 -5.06 29.66
CA PRO A 237 -14.41 -5.95 30.23
C PRO A 237 -14.16 -7.41 29.86
N ASP A 238 -14.38 -8.33 30.80
CA ASP A 238 -14.33 -9.78 30.55
C ASP A 238 -15.74 -10.28 30.16
N THR A 239 -16.21 -9.74 28.99
CA THR A 239 -17.52 -10.07 28.41
C THR A 239 -17.33 -10.50 26.96
N GLU A 240 -18.32 -11.23 26.42
CA GLU A 240 -18.27 -11.65 25.00
C GLU A 240 -18.33 -10.46 24.05
N GLU A 241 -19.06 -9.39 24.44
CA GLU A 241 -19.24 -8.19 23.64
C GLU A 241 -19.09 -6.94 24.50
N TYR A 242 -18.51 -5.89 23.93
CA TYR A 242 -18.45 -4.56 24.52
C TYR A 242 -18.16 -3.49 23.45
N ASP A 243 -18.57 -2.27 23.76
CA ASP A 243 -18.31 -1.07 22.96
C ASP A 243 -17.96 0.07 23.91
N ILE A 244 -16.68 0.36 24.04
CA ILE A 244 -16.16 1.29 25.05
C ILE A 244 -15.22 2.32 24.42
N GLU A 245 -15.24 3.53 24.98
CA GLU A 245 -14.30 4.58 24.62
C GLU A 245 -13.25 4.76 25.72
N LYS A 246 -12.03 4.97 25.32
CA LYS A 246 -10.89 5.24 26.21
C LYS A 246 -10.09 6.42 25.71
N GLU A 247 -9.85 7.36 26.62
CA GLU A 247 -8.88 8.41 26.43
C GLU A 247 -7.50 7.92 26.90
N LEU A 248 -6.53 7.86 25.99
CA LEU A 248 -5.18 7.42 26.25
C LEU A 248 -4.19 8.58 26.05
N TYR A 249 -3.16 8.61 26.86
CA TYR A 249 -2.01 9.51 26.71
C TYR A 249 -0.78 8.68 26.37
N ILE A 250 -0.32 8.80 25.16
CA ILE A 250 0.89 8.13 24.66
C ILE A 250 2.09 8.96 25.12
N CYS A 251 3.04 8.34 25.82
CA CYS A 251 4.15 9.05 26.46
C CYS A 251 5.51 8.51 25.99
N LYS A 252 6.49 9.41 25.79
CA LYS A 252 7.88 9.06 25.48
C LYS A 252 8.62 8.56 26.72
N LYS A 253 8.45 9.28 27.84
CA LYS A 253 9.19 9.03 29.09
C LYS A 253 8.42 8.19 30.11
N HIS A 254 9.13 7.44 30.92
CA HIS A 254 8.58 6.70 32.05
C HIS A 254 8.41 7.62 33.26
N SER A 255 7.40 8.47 33.21
CA SER A 255 7.07 9.44 34.26
C SER A 255 6.31 8.82 35.44
N LYS A 256 6.19 9.59 36.54
CA LYS A 256 5.36 9.19 37.71
C LYS A 256 3.91 8.93 37.27
N LYS A 257 3.36 9.73 36.33
CA LYS A 257 2.00 9.55 35.76
C LYS A 257 1.81 8.16 35.15
N VAL A 258 2.80 7.69 34.35
CA VAL A 258 2.77 6.36 33.73
C VAL A 258 2.77 5.25 34.78
N LYS A 259 3.56 5.42 35.84
CA LYS A 259 3.64 4.43 36.95
C LYS A 259 2.34 4.38 37.76
N THR A 260 1.77 5.54 38.08
CA THR A 260 0.57 5.62 38.96
C THR A 260 -0.74 5.33 38.23
N ASN A 261 -0.82 5.61 36.94
CA ASN A 261 -2.01 5.38 36.14
C ASN A 261 -1.70 4.74 34.76
N PRO A 262 -1.22 3.48 34.73
CA PRO A 262 -0.87 2.79 33.50
C PRO A 262 -2.07 2.47 32.60
N ARG A 263 -3.31 2.63 33.10
CA ARG A 263 -4.54 2.45 32.31
C ARG A 263 -4.78 3.63 31.36
N LYS A 264 -4.39 4.84 31.76
CA LYS A 264 -4.58 6.08 31.01
C LYS A 264 -3.31 6.50 30.25
N TYR A 265 -2.15 6.30 30.84
CA TYR A 265 -0.85 6.69 30.28
C TYR A 265 -0.10 5.48 29.76
N LYS A 266 0.21 5.50 28.47
CA LYS A 266 0.90 4.41 27.77
C LYS A 266 2.28 4.85 27.32
N ARG A 267 3.32 4.24 27.85
CA ARG A 267 4.66 4.47 27.37
C ARG A 267 4.91 3.72 26.08
N ILE A 268 5.42 4.42 25.07
CA ILE A 268 5.93 3.78 23.86
C ILE A 268 7.25 3.06 24.21
N ARG A 269 7.41 1.85 23.69
CA ARG A 269 8.67 1.09 23.80
C ARG A 269 9.80 1.86 23.12
N SER A 270 11.01 1.71 23.60
CA SER A 270 12.18 2.42 23.06
C SER A 270 12.54 2.06 21.62
N ASP A 271 12.11 0.86 21.17
CA ASP A 271 12.28 0.34 19.83
C ASP A 271 11.10 0.63 18.89
N ALA A 272 10.02 1.24 19.40
CA ALA A 272 8.85 1.59 18.61
C ALA A 272 8.90 3.06 18.17
N THR A 273 8.50 3.31 16.93
CA THR A 273 8.40 4.64 16.36
C THR A 273 7.09 5.31 16.78
N PHE A 274 7.18 6.60 17.13
CA PHE A 274 6.02 7.48 17.27
C PHE A 274 6.41 8.88 16.79
N ASP A 275 5.83 9.31 15.66
CA ASP A 275 6.30 10.45 14.88
C ASP A 275 5.80 11.80 15.41
N PHE A 276 4.86 11.80 16.37
CA PHE A 276 4.21 13.01 16.90
C PHE A 276 4.79 13.51 18.24
N PHE A 277 5.91 12.94 18.68
CA PHE A 277 6.66 13.55 19.79
C PHE A 277 7.61 14.62 19.27
N THR A 278 7.52 15.79 19.88
CA THR A 278 8.45 16.92 19.67
C THR A 278 9.21 17.18 20.96
N ASP A 279 10.21 18.06 20.91
CA ASP A 279 10.96 18.45 22.11
C ASP A 279 10.06 19.11 23.17
N ASP A 280 9.01 19.78 22.73
CA ASP A 280 8.02 20.45 23.59
C ASP A 280 6.83 19.56 23.96
N CYS A 281 6.58 18.47 23.22
CA CYS A 281 5.41 17.61 23.39
C CYS A 281 5.82 16.15 23.62
N GLU A 282 5.87 15.72 24.88
CA GLU A 282 6.21 14.36 25.28
C GLU A 282 5.00 13.45 25.50
N GLU A 283 3.80 14.00 25.38
CA GLU A 283 2.52 13.30 25.60
C GLU A 283 1.59 13.57 24.39
N TYR A 284 1.04 12.52 23.80
CA TYR A 284 0.04 12.61 22.72
C TYR A 284 -1.28 12.03 23.20
N ARG A 285 -2.37 12.78 23.05
CA ARG A 285 -3.72 12.32 23.40
C ARG A 285 -4.34 11.58 22.25
N LEU A 286 -4.80 10.36 22.51
CA LEU A 286 -5.50 9.49 21.56
C LEU A 286 -6.86 9.08 22.13
N ASN A 287 -7.93 9.32 21.39
CA ASN A 287 -9.27 8.82 21.74
C ASN A 287 -9.54 7.53 20.98
N LEU A 288 -9.64 6.43 21.70
CA LEU A 288 -9.75 5.09 21.12
C LEU A 288 -11.08 4.46 21.52
N ARG A 289 -11.93 4.15 20.56
CA ARG A 289 -13.09 3.28 20.75
C ARG A 289 -12.68 1.84 20.48
N ILE A 290 -13.04 0.95 21.37
CA ILE A 290 -12.73 -0.48 21.32
C ILE A 290 -14.03 -1.23 21.30
N VAL A 291 -14.27 -1.93 20.22
CA VAL A 291 -15.50 -2.70 20.01
C VAL A 291 -15.13 -4.18 19.95
N LYS A 292 -15.75 -4.99 20.80
CA LYS A 292 -15.67 -6.45 20.72
C LYS A 292 -17.02 -6.97 20.26
N ILE A 293 -17.01 -7.70 19.16
CA ILE A 293 -18.20 -8.28 18.54
C ILE A 293 -18.11 -9.80 18.51
N LYS A 294 -19.24 -10.46 18.60
CA LYS A 294 -19.36 -11.90 18.44
C LYS A 294 -19.69 -12.23 16.98
N LEU A 295 -18.77 -12.88 16.30
CA LEU A 295 -18.95 -13.29 14.90
C LEU A 295 -19.65 -14.65 14.77
N SER A 296 -19.46 -15.53 15.77
CA SER A 296 -20.09 -16.84 15.87
C SER A 296 -20.15 -17.29 17.33
N GLU A 297 -20.72 -18.47 17.59
CA GLU A 297 -20.76 -19.03 18.96
C GLU A 297 -19.35 -19.19 19.58
N THR A 298 -18.32 -19.36 18.76
CA THR A 298 -16.95 -19.65 19.22
C THR A 298 -15.94 -18.56 18.86
N THR A 299 -16.34 -17.52 18.12
CA THR A 299 -15.41 -16.54 17.55
C THR A 299 -15.84 -15.14 17.90
N THR A 300 -14.96 -14.40 18.53
CA THR A 300 -15.10 -12.97 18.78
C THR A 300 -14.01 -12.20 18.04
N GLU A 301 -14.24 -10.92 17.76
CA GLU A 301 -13.28 -10.04 17.16
C GLU A 301 -13.23 -8.70 17.88
N VAL A 302 -12.02 -8.16 18.06
CA VAL A 302 -11.81 -6.84 18.65
C VAL A 302 -11.42 -5.88 17.56
N LEU A 303 -12.07 -4.71 17.53
CA LEU A 303 -11.83 -3.63 16.59
C LEU A 303 -11.40 -2.37 17.34
N PHE A 304 -10.38 -1.71 16.84
CA PHE A 304 -9.99 -0.36 17.24
C PHE A 304 -10.48 0.64 16.22
N THR A 305 -11.11 1.72 16.70
CA THR A 305 -11.67 2.74 15.81
C THR A 305 -11.70 4.12 16.49
N ASN A 306 -11.76 5.18 15.69
CA ASN A 306 -12.11 6.54 16.11
C ASN A 306 -13.44 7.01 15.50
N LEU A 307 -14.25 6.08 14.98
CA LEU A 307 -15.63 6.36 14.56
C LEU A 307 -16.50 6.65 15.79
N SER A 308 -17.33 7.69 15.71
CA SER A 308 -18.25 7.98 16.83
C SER A 308 -19.36 6.96 16.93
N LYS A 309 -19.74 6.62 18.14
CA LYS A 309 -20.78 5.63 18.45
C LYS A 309 -22.16 6.07 17.96
N GLU A 310 -22.41 7.39 17.95
CA GLU A 310 -23.69 7.98 17.51
C GLU A 310 -23.91 7.84 16.02
N LYS A 311 -22.83 7.84 15.23
CA LYS A 311 -22.91 7.77 13.76
C LYS A 311 -22.74 6.35 13.24
N PHE A 312 -21.98 5.53 13.94
CA PHE A 312 -21.67 4.16 13.59
C PHE A 312 -21.90 3.26 14.79
N SER A 313 -22.92 2.41 14.73
CA SER A 313 -23.17 1.39 15.76
C SER A 313 -22.11 0.27 15.70
N ALA A 314 -22.14 -0.64 16.64
CA ALA A 314 -21.25 -1.81 16.63
C ALA A 314 -21.62 -2.80 15.51
N ASP A 315 -22.84 -2.72 14.97
CA ASP A 315 -23.36 -3.60 13.91
C ASP A 315 -23.08 -3.07 12.50
N ASP A 316 -22.67 -1.78 12.35
CA ASP A 316 -22.30 -1.17 11.07
C ASP A 316 -20.92 -1.64 10.60
#